data_b7e93a29122f09a543dda0a2a8e2f253
#
_entry.id   b7e93a29122f09a543dda0a2a8e2f253
#
_cell.length_a   1.000
_cell.length_b   1.000
_cell.length_c   1.000
_cell.angle_alpha   90.00
_cell.angle_beta   90.00
_cell.angle_gamma   90.00
#
_symmetry.space_group_name_H-M   'P 1'
#
loop_
_entity.id
_entity.type
_entity.pdbx_description
1 polymer ?
#
loop_
_entity_poly.entity_id
_entity_poly.type
_entity_poly.pdbx_seq_one_letter_code
_entity_poly.pdbx_strand_id
1 'polypeptide(L)'
;MKGGEDTRPLVAHVMYRFDVGGLENGVVNLINHMPREAYRHVVISLTEITDFRKRIVHDDVEFVALLKPPGHAFWIYPQLYKLFRNLRPAIVHSRNLGALEVVAPAWAAGVSVRIHGEHGRDVGDLDGFSKKHQWMRRIYRPFVTYYIALSRDLEDYLTSRVGITQNKVLQIYNGVDTQRFQPAGMRQPIPGCPFSDTSYWLVGTVGRMQTVKDQSTLARAFIRALEIAPQLKDRLRLVM
;
A
#
# COMPACT_ATOMS: atom_id res chain seq x y z
N MET A 1 16.92 8.56 36.12
CA MET A 1 15.70 9.26 35.67
C MET A 1 14.76 8.20 35.13
N LYS A 2 13.60 7.94 35.75
CA LYS A 2 12.57 7.08 35.19
C LYS A 2 12.01 7.84 33.99
N GLY A 3 12.29 7.36 32.78
CA GLY A 3 11.67 7.90 31.56
C GLY A 3 10.16 7.84 31.74
N GLY A 4 9.48 8.98 31.60
CA GLY A 4 8.02 9.03 31.61
C GLY A 4 7.51 8.06 30.55
N GLU A 5 6.48 7.30 30.91
CA GLU A 5 5.83 6.37 29.99
C GLU A 5 5.31 7.18 28.79
N ASP A 6 5.73 6.82 27.58
CA ASP A 6 5.32 7.54 26.36
C ASP A 6 3.82 7.36 26.15
N THR A 7 3.06 8.43 26.39
CA THR A 7 1.59 8.43 26.38
C THR A 7 0.98 8.55 24.99
N ARG A 8 1.79 8.75 23.94
CA ARG A 8 1.30 8.84 22.56
C ARG A 8 0.64 7.51 22.14
N PRO A 9 -0.54 7.53 21.49
CA PRO A 9 -1.18 6.33 21.02
C PRO A 9 -0.32 5.63 19.97
N LEU A 10 -0.17 4.30 20.08
CA LEU A 10 0.60 3.48 19.15
C LEU A 10 -0.27 3.04 17.98
N VAL A 11 0.20 3.28 16.75
CA VAL A 11 -0.39 2.76 15.51
C VAL A 11 0.46 1.61 14.99
N ALA A 12 -0.14 0.42 14.90
CA ALA A 12 0.49 -0.76 14.30
C ALA A 12 0.08 -0.87 12.82
N HIS A 13 1.02 -0.63 11.93
CA HIS A 13 0.85 -0.78 10.48
C HIS A 13 1.19 -2.21 10.08
N VAL A 14 0.19 -2.99 9.67
CA VAL A 14 0.38 -4.41 9.34
C VAL A 14 0.21 -4.65 7.85
N MET A 15 1.18 -5.31 7.24
CA MET A 15 1.19 -5.66 5.83
C MET A 15 1.85 -7.01 5.59
N TYR A 16 1.66 -7.57 4.40
CA TYR A 16 2.21 -8.88 4.06
C TYR A 16 3.74 -8.87 4.04
N ARG A 17 4.34 -7.89 3.36
CA ARG A 17 5.79 -7.67 3.24
C ARG A 17 6.07 -6.17 3.27
N PHE A 18 7.19 -5.76 3.86
CA PHE A 18 7.62 -4.36 3.82
C PHE A 18 8.85 -4.22 2.92
N ASP A 19 8.61 -3.88 1.65
CA ASP A 19 9.60 -3.82 0.59
C ASP A 19 9.28 -2.68 -0.39
N VAL A 20 9.96 -2.60 -1.52
CA VAL A 20 9.70 -1.60 -2.56
C VAL A 20 8.33 -1.82 -3.19
N GLY A 21 7.38 -0.94 -2.93
CA GLY A 21 6.03 -0.99 -3.47
C GLY A 21 5.24 0.29 -3.22
N GLY A 22 4.12 0.43 -3.94
CA GLY A 22 3.27 1.62 -3.83
C GLY A 22 2.56 1.72 -2.47
N LEU A 23 2.10 0.59 -1.94
CA LEU A 23 1.47 0.49 -0.63
C LEU A 23 2.47 0.85 0.47
N GLU A 24 3.64 0.25 0.42
CA GLU A 24 4.71 0.44 1.41
C GLU A 24 5.23 1.88 1.38
N ASN A 25 5.37 2.45 0.18
CA ASN A 25 5.71 3.87 0.03
C ASN A 25 4.63 4.79 0.63
N GLY A 26 3.36 4.42 0.50
CA GLY A 26 2.26 5.13 1.16
C GLY A 26 2.40 5.11 2.69
N VAL A 27 2.84 3.99 3.28
CA VAL A 27 3.10 3.90 4.73
C VAL A 27 4.30 4.76 5.13
N VAL A 28 5.39 4.72 4.36
CA VAL A 28 6.56 5.60 4.57
C VAL A 28 6.15 7.06 4.57
N ASN A 29 5.40 7.48 3.54
CA ASN A 29 4.94 8.86 3.44
C ASN A 29 4.02 9.23 4.61
N LEU A 30 3.07 8.36 4.96
CA LEU A 30 2.18 8.58 6.09
C LEU A 30 2.95 8.82 7.39
N ILE A 31 3.88 7.92 7.73
CA ILE A 31 4.67 8.02 8.96
C ILE A 31 5.53 9.29 8.94
N ASN A 32 6.25 9.54 7.84
CA ASN A 32 7.17 10.67 7.74
C ASN A 32 6.49 12.05 7.79
N HIS A 33 5.19 12.13 7.44
CA HIS A 33 4.45 13.39 7.45
C HIS A 33 3.51 13.54 8.65
N MET A 34 3.34 12.50 9.46
CA MET A 34 2.57 12.63 10.71
C MET A 34 3.39 13.37 11.77
N PRO A 35 2.77 14.27 12.55
CA PRO A 35 3.46 14.91 13.66
C PRO A 35 4.00 13.86 14.66
N ARG A 36 5.28 13.94 15.00
CA ARG A 36 5.96 12.96 15.87
C ARG A 36 5.32 12.89 17.25
N GLU A 37 4.80 14.01 17.72
CA GLU A 37 4.14 14.15 19.02
C GLU A 37 2.74 13.56 19.08
N ALA A 38 2.12 13.29 17.92
CA ALA A 38 0.74 12.81 17.87
C ALA A 38 0.62 11.30 18.05
N TYR A 39 1.54 10.54 17.45
CA TYR A 39 1.50 9.08 17.45
C TYR A 39 2.88 8.45 17.52
N ARG A 40 2.93 7.24 18.08
CA ARG A 40 4.03 6.31 17.88
C ARG A 40 3.66 5.30 16.77
N HIS A 41 4.66 4.75 16.12
CA HIS A 41 4.41 3.81 15.03
C HIS A 41 5.20 2.51 15.22
N VAL A 42 4.57 1.39 14.84
CA VAL A 42 5.24 0.10 14.61
C VAL A 42 4.84 -0.43 13.26
N VAL A 43 5.82 -0.85 12.47
CA VAL A 43 5.61 -1.52 11.19
C VAL A 43 5.77 -3.02 11.39
N ILE A 44 4.69 -3.76 11.18
CA ILE A 44 4.65 -5.22 11.33
C ILE A 44 4.51 -5.83 9.95
N SER A 45 5.49 -6.59 9.52
CA SER A 45 5.42 -7.41 8.31
C SER A 45 5.11 -8.85 8.68
N LEU A 46 4.16 -9.46 7.97
CA LEU A 46 3.87 -10.90 8.17
C LEU A 46 5.03 -11.78 7.68
N THR A 47 5.77 -11.33 6.67
CA THR A 47 6.94 -12.03 6.15
C THR A 47 8.22 -11.30 6.52
N GLU A 48 8.80 -10.52 5.63
CA GLU A 48 10.10 -9.89 5.83
C GLU A 48 10.03 -8.36 5.72
N ILE A 49 11.02 -7.72 6.29
CA ILE A 49 11.26 -6.27 6.20
C ILE A 49 12.64 -6.09 5.54
N THR A 50 12.66 -5.39 4.40
CA THR A 50 13.89 -5.12 3.67
C THR A 50 14.53 -3.80 4.09
N ASP A 51 15.64 -3.43 3.47
CA ASP A 51 16.29 -2.13 3.61
C ASP A 51 15.40 -0.94 3.22
N PHE A 52 14.25 -1.21 2.61
CA PHE A 52 13.23 -0.18 2.33
C PHE A 52 12.80 0.58 3.60
N ARG A 53 12.89 -0.05 4.79
CA ARG A 53 12.65 0.58 6.10
C ARG A 53 13.47 1.86 6.32
N LYS A 54 14.66 1.96 5.72
CA LYS A 54 15.55 3.13 5.84
C LYS A 54 14.95 4.42 5.26
N ARG A 55 13.85 4.32 4.51
CA ARG A 55 13.09 5.48 4.02
C ARG A 55 12.21 6.15 5.08
N ILE A 56 11.94 5.46 6.19
CA ILE A 56 11.29 6.08 7.35
C ILE A 56 12.37 6.85 8.11
N VAL A 57 12.16 8.16 8.24
CA VAL A 57 13.13 9.09 8.84
C VAL A 57 12.94 9.24 10.37
N HIS A 58 11.83 8.76 10.91
CA HIS A 58 11.57 8.77 12.34
C HIS A 58 12.34 7.61 13.01
N ASP A 59 13.20 7.92 13.96
CA ASP A 59 14.08 6.99 14.65
C ASP A 59 13.39 6.18 15.76
N ASP A 60 12.21 6.60 16.18
CA ASP A 60 11.37 5.96 17.20
C ASP A 60 10.37 4.94 16.65
N VAL A 61 10.43 4.63 15.35
CA VAL A 61 9.57 3.62 14.72
C VAL A 61 10.12 2.22 14.93
N GLU A 62 9.30 1.35 15.49
CA GLU A 62 9.63 -0.06 15.67
C GLU A 62 9.33 -0.88 14.42
N PHE A 63 10.12 -1.93 14.17
CA PHE A 63 9.96 -2.84 13.06
C PHE A 63 9.92 -4.29 13.52
N VAL A 64 8.86 -5.03 13.17
CA VAL A 64 8.67 -6.44 13.54
C VAL A 64 8.40 -7.29 12.31
N ALA A 65 9.29 -8.22 12.00
CA ALA A 65 9.09 -9.24 10.97
C ALA A 65 8.66 -10.55 11.62
N LEU A 66 7.52 -11.10 11.21
CA LEU A 66 6.98 -12.34 11.81
C LEU A 66 7.47 -13.60 11.10
N LEU A 67 8.09 -13.46 9.92
CA LEU A 67 8.63 -14.53 9.09
C LEU A 67 7.63 -15.67 8.86
N LYS A 68 6.37 -15.31 8.63
CA LYS A 68 5.27 -16.23 8.41
C LYS A 68 5.56 -17.15 7.23
N PRO A 69 5.37 -18.47 7.37
CA PRO A 69 5.48 -19.38 6.24
C PRO A 69 4.38 -19.09 5.19
N PRO A 70 4.54 -19.58 3.95
CA PRO A 70 3.50 -19.48 2.92
C PRO A 70 2.14 -19.99 3.41
N GLY A 71 1.06 -19.45 2.86
CA GLY A 71 -0.32 -19.83 3.23
C GLY A 71 -1.00 -18.86 4.19
N HIS A 72 -2.02 -19.33 4.90
CA HIS A 72 -2.85 -18.51 5.79
C HIS A 72 -2.10 -18.06 7.06
N ALA A 73 -2.57 -16.96 7.67
CA ALA A 73 -1.96 -16.39 8.87
C ALA A 73 -2.45 -17.06 10.19
N PHE A 74 -3.43 -17.95 10.17
CA PHE A 74 -3.98 -18.50 11.40
C PHE A 74 -2.97 -19.31 12.25
N TRP A 75 -1.94 -19.85 11.62
CA TRP A 75 -0.84 -20.52 12.34
C TRP A 75 -0.04 -19.56 13.25
N ILE A 76 -0.01 -18.29 12.92
CA ILE A 76 0.70 -17.29 13.73
C ILE A 76 -0.26 -16.45 14.60
N TYR A 77 -1.54 -16.82 14.72
CA TYR A 77 -2.50 -16.09 15.57
C TYR A 77 -2.08 -16.02 17.04
N PRO A 78 -1.56 -17.09 17.68
CA PRO A 78 -1.05 -16.99 19.04
C PRO A 78 0.11 -15.98 19.17
N GLN A 79 1.00 -15.93 18.16
CA GLN A 79 2.11 -14.97 18.10
C GLN A 79 1.60 -13.54 17.93
N LEU A 80 0.67 -13.32 17.00
CA LEU A 80 0.02 -12.01 16.78
C LEU A 80 -0.75 -11.55 18.02
N TYR A 81 -1.51 -12.43 18.66
CA TYR A 81 -2.22 -12.12 19.89
C TYR A 81 -1.25 -11.66 20.99
N LYS A 82 -0.18 -12.41 21.25
CA LYS A 82 0.85 -12.04 22.24
C LYS A 82 1.51 -10.71 21.88
N LEU A 83 1.84 -10.50 20.60
CA LEU A 83 2.44 -9.26 20.12
C LEU A 83 1.53 -8.06 20.40
N PHE A 84 0.24 -8.13 20.03
CA PHE A 84 -0.71 -7.05 20.27
C PHE A 84 -1.00 -6.82 21.77
N ARG A 85 -1.00 -7.89 22.56
CA ARG A 85 -1.13 -7.77 24.04
C ARG A 85 0.07 -7.05 24.66
N ASN A 86 1.27 -7.26 24.14
CA ASN A 86 2.49 -6.64 24.62
C ASN A 86 2.60 -5.18 24.15
N LEU A 87 2.39 -4.94 22.85
CA LEU A 87 2.48 -3.61 22.25
C LEU A 87 1.32 -2.68 22.66
N ARG A 88 0.15 -3.24 22.94
CA ARG A 88 -1.09 -2.50 23.28
C ARG A 88 -1.38 -1.35 22.29
N PRO A 89 -1.41 -1.59 20.96
CA PRO A 89 -1.66 -0.53 20.02
C PRO A 89 -3.07 0.03 20.19
N ALA A 90 -3.22 1.35 20.08
CA ALA A 90 -4.51 2.02 20.02
C ALA A 90 -5.21 1.71 18.70
N ILE A 91 -4.42 1.60 17.63
CA ILE A 91 -4.91 1.34 16.27
C ILE A 91 -4.08 0.21 15.64
N VAL A 92 -4.76 -0.78 15.05
CA VAL A 92 -4.18 -1.73 14.10
C VAL A 92 -4.69 -1.39 12.70
N HIS A 93 -3.80 -1.07 11.79
CA HIS A 93 -4.12 -0.77 10.40
C HIS A 93 -3.51 -1.82 9.47
N SER A 94 -4.32 -2.81 9.10
CA SER A 94 -3.98 -3.87 8.14
C SER A 94 -4.22 -3.41 6.70
N ARG A 95 -3.45 -3.96 5.74
CA ARG A 95 -3.52 -3.53 4.34
C ARG A 95 -3.56 -4.71 3.38
N ASN A 96 -4.48 -4.63 2.43
CA ASN A 96 -4.79 -5.65 1.42
C ASN A 96 -5.14 -7.02 2.01
N LEU A 97 -5.71 -7.89 1.20
CA LEU A 97 -6.19 -9.21 1.61
C LEU A 97 -5.10 -10.04 2.32
N GLY A 98 -3.83 -9.88 1.91
CA GLY A 98 -2.71 -10.62 2.51
C GLY A 98 -2.46 -10.34 3.99
N ALA A 99 -2.98 -9.22 4.52
CA ALA A 99 -2.89 -8.89 5.96
C ALA A 99 -4.26 -8.75 6.63
N LEU A 100 -5.36 -9.08 5.94
CA LEU A 100 -6.72 -8.96 6.52
C LEU A 100 -6.89 -9.85 7.75
N GLU A 101 -6.36 -11.07 7.72
CA GLU A 101 -6.53 -12.07 8.77
C GLU A 101 -6.04 -11.59 10.16
N VAL A 102 -5.16 -10.59 10.23
CA VAL A 102 -4.60 -10.09 11.50
C VAL A 102 -5.62 -9.35 12.37
N VAL A 103 -6.75 -8.91 11.78
CA VAL A 103 -7.79 -8.19 12.53
C VAL A 103 -8.46 -9.07 13.60
N ALA A 104 -8.51 -10.39 13.39
CA ALA A 104 -9.10 -11.30 14.35
C ALA A 104 -8.24 -11.44 15.63
N PRO A 105 -6.93 -11.76 15.59
CA PRO A 105 -6.10 -11.75 16.79
C PRO A 105 -5.93 -10.35 17.40
N ALA A 106 -6.01 -9.26 16.61
CA ALA A 106 -6.03 -7.89 17.14
C ALA A 106 -7.30 -7.63 17.97
N TRP A 107 -8.47 -8.06 17.47
CA TRP A 107 -9.73 -8.01 18.22
C TRP A 107 -9.64 -8.82 19.51
N ALA A 108 -9.18 -10.06 19.45
CA ALA A 108 -9.01 -10.93 20.61
C ALA A 108 -8.06 -10.33 21.66
N ALA A 109 -7.03 -9.60 21.20
CA ALA A 109 -6.09 -8.89 22.07
C ALA A 109 -6.66 -7.63 22.72
N GLY A 110 -7.88 -7.22 22.37
CA GLY A 110 -8.57 -6.05 22.93
C GLY A 110 -8.22 -4.73 22.23
N VAL A 111 -7.65 -4.76 21.02
CA VAL A 111 -7.42 -3.53 20.23
C VAL A 111 -8.76 -2.95 19.81
N SER A 112 -9.06 -1.71 20.23
CA SER A 112 -10.37 -1.10 20.01
C SER A 112 -10.59 -0.63 18.57
N VAL A 113 -9.56 -0.08 17.92
CA VAL A 113 -9.67 0.43 16.54
C VAL A 113 -8.88 -0.46 15.59
N ARG A 114 -9.57 -1.12 14.66
CA ARG A 114 -9.00 -2.01 13.65
C ARG A 114 -9.44 -1.55 12.28
N ILE A 115 -8.52 -0.90 11.57
CA ILE A 115 -8.72 -0.35 10.23
C ILE A 115 -8.18 -1.34 9.21
N HIS A 116 -8.90 -1.53 8.11
CA HIS A 116 -8.43 -2.32 6.98
C HIS A 116 -8.43 -1.47 5.70
N GLY A 117 -7.26 -1.32 5.09
CA GLY A 117 -7.08 -0.58 3.83
C GLY A 117 -7.00 -1.51 2.63
N GLU A 118 -7.83 -1.24 1.62
CA GLU A 118 -7.75 -1.88 0.30
C GLU A 118 -7.00 -0.94 -0.66
N HIS A 119 -5.79 -1.38 -1.06
CA HIS A 119 -4.86 -0.59 -1.88
C HIS A 119 -4.82 -1.00 -3.35
N GLY A 120 -5.73 -1.83 -3.78
CA GLY A 120 -5.87 -2.35 -5.14
C GLY A 120 -6.53 -3.72 -5.13
N ARG A 121 -6.84 -4.22 -6.32
CA ARG A 121 -7.35 -5.58 -6.49
C ARG A 121 -6.22 -6.58 -6.35
N ASP A 122 -6.55 -7.78 -5.88
CA ASP A 122 -5.61 -8.88 -5.86
C ASP A 122 -5.30 -9.34 -7.29
N VAL A 123 -4.05 -9.74 -7.55
CA VAL A 123 -3.61 -10.19 -8.90
C VAL A 123 -4.49 -11.36 -9.40
N GLY A 124 -4.99 -12.20 -8.51
CA GLY A 124 -5.91 -13.30 -8.84
C GLY A 124 -7.38 -12.89 -8.95
N ASP A 125 -7.72 -11.61 -8.83
CA ASP A 125 -9.10 -11.11 -8.84
C ASP A 125 -9.18 -9.64 -9.31
N LEU A 126 -8.55 -9.35 -10.45
CA LEU A 126 -8.50 -7.99 -11.00
C LEU A 126 -9.89 -7.41 -11.27
N ASP A 127 -10.85 -8.26 -11.65
CA ASP A 127 -12.24 -7.87 -11.94
C ASP A 127 -13.14 -7.85 -10.69
N GLY A 128 -12.67 -8.35 -9.56
CA GLY A 128 -13.43 -8.40 -8.30
C GLY A 128 -14.59 -9.38 -8.28
N PHE A 129 -14.58 -10.41 -9.15
CA PHE A 129 -15.65 -11.41 -9.22
C PHE A 129 -15.35 -12.67 -8.43
N SER A 130 -14.14 -12.87 -7.94
CA SER A 130 -13.74 -14.06 -7.19
C SER A 130 -14.55 -14.20 -5.90
N LYS A 131 -15.43 -15.19 -5.86
CA LYS A 131 -16.23 -15.50 -4.67
C LYS A 131 -15.37 -15.84 -3.46
N LYS A 132 -14.22 -16.48 -3.69
CA LYS A 132 -13.23 -16.80 -2.65
C LYS A 132 -12.73 -15.54 -1.95
N HIS A 133 -12.30 -14.52 -2.72
CA HIS A 133 -11.77 -13.27 -2.18
C HIS A 133 -12.87 -12.45 -1.47
N GLN A 134 -14.09 -12.43 -2.04
CA GLN A 134 -15.25 -11.81 -1.39
C GLN A 134 -15.59 -12.50 -0.06
N TRP A 135 -15.60 -13.83 -0.05
CA TRP A 135 -15.91 -14.62 1.13
C TRP A 135 -14.88 -14.42 2.25
N MET A 136 -13.59 -14.41 1.92
CA MET A 136 -12.53 -14.09 2.89
C MET A 136 -12.80 -12.75 3.56
N ARG A 137 -13.11 -11.69 2.79
CA ARG A 137 -13.43 -10.37 3.35
C ARG A 137 -14.68 -10.39 4.24
N ARG A 138 -15.70 -11.18 3.87
CA ARG A 138 -16.93 -11.32 4.65
C ARG A 138 -16.69 -12.01 6.01
N ILE A 139 -15.83 -13.02 6.07
CA ILE A 139 -15.48 -13.70 7.33
C ILE A 139 -14.83 -12.74 8.31
N TYR A 140 -13.90 -11.92 7.85
CA TYR A 140 -13.18 -11.00 8.73
C TYR A 140 -13.90 -9.67 8.97
N ARG A 141 -15.00 -9.39 8.24
CA ARG A 141 -15.83 -8.18 8.40
C ARG A 141 -16.22 -7.87 9.85
N PRO A 142 -16.62 -8.82 10.70
CA PRO A 142 -17.02 -8.51 12.08
C PRO A 142 -15.89 -7.95 12.94
N PHE A 143 -14.64 -8.24 12.60
CA PHE A 143 -13.46 -7.83 13.35
C PHE A 143 -12.89 -6.47 12.90
N VAL A 144 -13.35 -5.92 11.78
CA VAL A 144 -12.92 -4.62 11.24
C VAL A 144 -13.83 -3.51 11.74
N THR A 145 -13.24 -2.44 12.25
CA THR A 145 -13.98 -1.25 12.69
C THR A 145 -14.33 -0.37 11.49
N TYR A 146 -13.32 -0.03 10.67
CA TYR A 146 -13.47 0.79 9.47
C TYR A 146 -12.63 0.25 8.32
N TYR A 147 -13.12 0.49 7.11
CA TYR A 147 -12.41 0.20 5.86
C TYR A 147 -11.96 1.51 5.21
N ILE A 148 -10.77 1.50 4.61
CA ILE A 148 -10.29 2.56 3.74
C ILE A 148 -10.19 2.00 2.32
N ALA A 149 -10.90 2.61 1.39
CA ALA A 149 -10.85 2.32 -0.03
C ALA A 149 -10.05 3.40 -0.75
N LEU A 150 -9.01 3.02 -1.51
CA LEU A 150 -8.16 3.99 -2.22
C LEU A 150 -8.74 4.51 -3.53
N SER A 151 -9.89 4.02 -3.93
CA SER A 151 -10.63 4.49 -5.10
C SER A 151 -12.13 4.28 -4.91
N ARG A 152 -12.93 4.97 -5.69
CA ARG A 152 -14.39 4.75 -5.73
C ARG A 152 -14.73 3.32 -6.19
N ASP A 153 -13.97 2.78 -7.14
CA ASP A 153 -14.14 1.39 -7.57
C ASP A 153 -13.94 0.38 -6.43
N LEU A 154 -12.96 0.60 -5.54
CA LEU A 154 -12.77 -0.23 -4.35
C LEU A 154 -13.86 0.00 -3.30
N GLU A 155 -14.35 1.22 -3.13
CA GLU A 155 -15.49 1.52 -2.27
C GLU A 155 -16.74 0.78 -2.74
N ASP A 156 -17.06 0.85 -4.05
CA ASP A 156 -18.18 0.15 -4.67
C ASP A 156 -18.02 -1.36 -4.54
N TYR A 157 -16.81 -1.89 -4.72
CA TYR A 157 -16.53 -3.30 -4.51
C TYR A 157 -16.80 -3.74 -3.07
N LEU A 158 -16.32 -3.00 -2.08
CA LEU A 158 -16.50 -3.32 -0.66
C LEU A 158 -17.97 -3.27 -0.26
N THR A 159 -18.70 -2.28 -0.74
CA THR A 159 -20.11 -2.09 -0.37
C THR A 159 -21.04 -3.02 -1.14
N SER A 160 -20.93 -3.06 -2.46
CA SER A 160 -21.89 -3.78 -3.31
C SER A 160 -21.58 -5.28 -3.44
N ARG A 161 -20.28 -5.68 -3.47
CA ARG A 161 -19.90 -7.07 -3.70
C ARG A 161 -19.52 -7.81 -2.42
N VAL A 162 -18.78 -7.18 -1.52
CA VAL A 162 -18.42 -7.76 -0.23
C VAL A 162 -19.55 -7.59 0.78
N GLY A 163 -20.35 -6.54 0.68
CA GLY A 163 -21.48 -6.24 1.55
C GLY A 163 -21.06 -5.56 2.86
N ILE A 164 -20.02 -4.71 2.80
CA ILE A 164 -19.67 -3.82 3.91
C ILE A 164 -20.66 -2.66 3.96
N THR A 165 -21.13 -2.32 5.15
CA THR A 165 -22.03 -1.20 5.33
C THR A 165 -21.36 0.13 4.98
N GLN A 166 -22.01 1.00 4.21
CA GLN A 166 -21.45 2.25 3.68
C GLN A 166 -20.81 3.13 4.76
N ASN A 167 -21.42 3.25 5.94
CA ASN A 167 -20.91 4.07 7.04
C ASN A 167 -19.61 3.52 7.67
N LYS A 168 -19.15 2.33 7.27
CA LYS A 168 -17.89 1.74 7.67
C LYS A 168 -16.79 1.86 6.61
N VAL A 169 -17.11 2.36 5.42
CA VAL A 169 -16.16 2.52 4.32
C VAL A 169 -15.87 3.99 4.11
N LEU A 170 -14.60 4.34 4.13
CA LEU A 170 -14.11 5.68 3.85
C LEU A 170 -13.25 5.62 2.59
N GLN A 171 -13.60 6.43 1.58
CA GLN A 171 -12.78 6.57 0.40
C GLN A 171 -11.71 7.64 0.65
N ILE A 172 -10.44 7.24 0.64
CA ILE A 172 -9.29 8.12 0.86
C ILE A 172 -8.22 7.79 -0.17
N TYR A 173 -7.90 8.73 -1.06
CA TYR A 173 -6.83 8.55 -2.04
C TYR A 173 -5.44 8.50 -1.40
N ASN A 174 -4.50 7.85 -2.07
CA ASN A 174 -3.10 7.96 -1.67
C ASN A 174 -2.61 9.40 -1.78
N GLY A 175 -1.89 9.84 -0.76
CA GLY A 175 -1.18 11.11 -0.80
C GLY A 175 0.07 11.03 -1.67
N VAL A 176 0.48 12.17 -2.20
CA VAL A 176 1.74 12.38 -2.90
C VAL A 176 2.45 13.61 -2.34
N ASP A 177 3.75 13.55 -2.23
CA ASP A 177 4.56 14.70 -1.84
C ASP A 177 4.60 15.71 -3.01
N THR A 178 3.77 16.75 -2.91
CA THR A 178 3.63 17.78 -3.95
C THR A 178 4.79 18.77 -3.99
N GLN A 179 5.63 18.79 -2.98
CA GLN A 179 6.87 19.59 -3.01
C GLN A 179 7.95 18.89 -3.82
N ARG A 180 8.02 17.56 -3.68
CA ARG A 180 8.95 16.72 -4.45
C ARG A 180 8.46 16.52 -5.89
N PHE A 181 7.17 16.29 -6.08
CA PHE A 181 6.54 16.02 -7.39
C PHE A 181 5.79 17.27 -7.87
N GLN A 182 6.52 18.21 -8.39
CA GLN A 182 6.00 19.45 -8.98
C GLN A 182 6.46 19.60 -10.43
N PRO A 183 5.74 20.37 -11.25
CA PRO A 183 6.19 20.69 -12.60
C PRO A 183 7.58 21.32 -12.58
N ALA A 184 8.52 20.74 -13.32
CA ALA A 184 9.84 21.34 -13.49
C ALA A 184 9.75 22.53 -14.46
N GLY A 185 10.39 23.67 -14.14
CA GLY A 185 10.43 24.83 -15.03
C GLY A 185 11.20 24.54 -16.33
N MET A 186 12.21 23.67 -16.27
CA MET A 186 12.92 23.15 -17.44
C MET A 186 13.04 21.63 -17.34
N ARG A 187 12.90 20.97 -18.49
CA ARG A 187 13.09 19.52 -18.61
C ARG A 187 14.54 19.17 -18.28
N GLN A 188 14.72 18.28 -17.30
CA GLN A 188 16.03 17.72 -16.97
C GLN A 188 16.24 16.41 -17.74
N PRO A 189 17.48 16.12 -18.18
CA PRO A 189 17.80 14.82 -18.77
C PRO A 189 17.51 13.68 -17.78
N ILE A 190 16.94 12.60 -18.28
CA ILE A 190 16.73 11.39 -17.47
C ILE A 190 18.07 10.60 -17.48
N PRO A 191 18.68 10.35 -16.31
CA PRO A 191 19.94 9.59 -16.24
C PRO A 191 19.83 8.24 -16.97
N GLY A 192 20.79 7.94 -17.84
CA GLY A 192 20.81 6.72 -18.64
C GLY A 192 19.87 6.70 -19.85
N CYS A 193 19.06 7.74 -20.06
CA CYS A 193 18.20 7.82 -21.23
C CYS A 193 18.99 8.44 -22.41
N PRO A 194 19.04 7.78 -23.59
CA PRO A 194 19.74 8.30 -24.76
C PRO A 194 19.03 9.49 -25.42
N PHE A 195 17.78 9.77 -25.06
CA PHE A 195 16.95 10.84 -25.62
C PHE A 195 16.97 12.08 -24.75
N SER A 196 18.15 12.73 -24.63
CA SER A 196 18.35 13.92 -23.80
C SER A 196 17.91 15.22 -24.47
N ASP A 197 17.84 15.24 -25.80
CA ASP A 197 17.44 16.43 -26.57
C ASP A 197 15.96 16.79 -26.27
N THR A 198 15.73 18.08 -26.06
CA THR A 198 14.38 18.63 -25.75
C THR A 198 13.40 18.54 -26.92
N SER A 199 13.88 18.30 -28.14
CA SER A 199 13.04 18.06 -29.33
C SER A 199 12.25 16.74 -29.22
N TYR A 200 12.72 15.77 -28.43
CA TYR A 200 12.00 14.52 -28.22
C TYR A 200 10.84 14.67 -27.26
N TRP A 201 9.73 14.04 -27.59
CA TRP A 201 8.62 13.83 -26.67
C TRP A 201 8.75 12.41 -26.09
N LEU A 202 8.88 12.33 -24.77
CA LEU A 202 9.03 11.06 -24.07
C LEU A 202 7.69 10.60 -23.49
N VAL A 203 7.27 9.43 -23.90
CA VAL A 203 6.24 8.65 -23.22
C VAL A 203 6.96 7.67 -22.32
N GLY A 204 6.65 7.64 -21.03
CA GLY A 204 7.40 6.81 -20.10
C GLY A 204 6.53 6.10 -19.09
N THR A 205 7.04 4.99 -18.57
CA THR A 205 6.51 4.30 -17.41
C THR A 205 7.63 3.87 -16.49
N VAL A 206 7.36 3.92 -15.19
CA VAL A 206 8.26 3.43 -14.15
C VAL A 206 7.48 2.44 -13.29
N GLY A 207 7.98 1.21 -13.19
CA GLY A 207 7.32 0.18 -12.40
C GLY A 207 7.94 -1.19 -12.59
N ARG A 208 7.54 -2.13 -11.75
CA ARG A 208 7.96 -3.53 -11.88
C ARG A 208 7.38 -4.14 -13.15
N MET A 209 8.17 -4.93 -13.88
CA MET A 209 7.69 -5.71 -15.01
C MET A 209 6.78 -6.85 -14.51
N GLN A 210 5.50 -6.59 -14.46
CA GLN A 210 4.48 -7.52 -13.96
C GLN A 210 3.21 -7.40 -14.80
N THR A 211 2.46 -8.49 -14.95
CA THR A 211 1.23 -8.56 -15.75
C THR A 211 0.23 -7.45 -15.40
N VAL A 212 0.10 -7.11 -14.11
CA VAL A 212 -0.80 -6.05 -13.65
C VAL A 212 -0.41 -4.64 -14.11
N LYS A 213 0.83 -4.43 -14.57
CA LYS A 213 1.31 -3.14 -15.10
C LYS A 213 1.19 -3.05 -16.61
N ASP A 214 1.03 -4.19 -17.29
CA ASP A 214 0.73 -4.33 -18.71
C ASP A 214 1.58 -3.45 -19.65
N GLN A 215 2.90 -3.45 -19.42
CA GLN A 215 3.85 -2.72 -20.27
C GLN A 215 3.78 -3.16 -21.73
N SER A 216 3.36 -4.40 -21.99
CA SER A 216 3.19 -4.92 -23.35
C SER A 216 2.07 -4.21 -24.11
N THR A 217 0.98 -3.85 -23.43
CA THR A 217 -0.08 -3.03 -24.04
C THR A 217 0.39 -1.61 -24.30
N LEU A 218 1.18 -1.02 -23.39
CA LEU A 218 1.78 0.30 -23.62
C LEU A 218 2.67 0.29 -24.88
N ALA A 219 3.55 -0.72 -25.02
CA ALA A 219 4.42 -0.83 -26.18
C ALA A 219 3.61 -0.98 -27.50
N ARG A 220 2.59 -1.83 -27.51
CA ARG A 220 1.69 -1.98 -28.69
C ARG A 220 0.94 -0.69 -28.99
N ALA A 221 0.42 -0.01 -27.98
CA ALA A 221 -0.27 1.27 -28.15
C ALA A 221 0.67 2.35 -28.71
N PHE A 222 1.93 2.38 -28.26
CA PHE A 222 2.95 3.28 -28.77
C PHE A 222 3.23 3.01 -30.27
N ILE A 223 3.42 1.76 -30.67
CA ILE A 223 3.61 1.38 -32.09
C ILE A 223 2.39 1.82 -32.91
N ARG A 224 1.19 1.54 -32.40
CA ARG A 224 -0.05 1.92 -33.10
C ARG A 224 -0.21 3.44 -33.23
N ALA A 225 0.21 4.20 -32.24
CA ALA A 225 0.22 5.67 -32.32
C ALA A 225 1.13 6.18 -33.44
N LEU A 226 2.31 5.57 -33.63
CA LEU A 226 3.23 5.92 -34.72
C LEU A 226 2.73 5.50 -36.11
N GLU A 227 1.89 4.47 -36.20
CA GLU A 227 1.20 4.08 -37.43
C GLU A 227 0.12 5.09 -37.80
N ILE A 228 -0.67 5.55 -36.80
CA ILE A 228 -1.76 6.52 -37.00
C ILE A 228 -1.20 7.92 -37.32
N ALA A 229 -0.07 8.28 -36.69
CA ALA A 229 0.55 9.58 -36.82
C ALA A 229 2.04 9.46 -37.20
N PRO A 230 2.36 9.08 -38.45
CA PRO A 230 3.75 8.84 -38.91
C PRO A 230 4.69 10.05 -38.73
N GLN A 231 4.15 11.25 -38.79
CA GLN A 231 4.91 12.51 -38.54
C GLN A 231 5.51 12.61 -37.15
N LEU A 232 5.09 11.76 -36.21
CA LEU A 232 5.65 11.75 -34.84
C LEU A 232 6.87 10.84 -34.70
N LYS A 233 7.20 10.00 -35.70
CA LYS A 233 8.28 9.01 -35.64
C LYS A 233 9.64 9.61 -35.27
N ASP A 234 9.94 10.80 -35.74
CA ASP A 234 11.23 11.45 -35.48
C ASP A 234 11.32 12.08 -34.09
N ARG A 235 10.18 12.36 -33.45
CA ARG A 235 10.12 13.08 -32.16
C ARG A 235 9.66 12.24 -30.99
N LEU A 236 8.75 11.27 -31.19
CA LEU A 236 8.18 10.48 -30.10
C LEU A 236 9.09 9.32 -29.73
N ARG A 237 9.33 9.12 -28.44
CA ARG A 237 10.15 8.02 -27.90
C ARG A 237 9.45 7.37 -26.71
N LEU A 238 9.62 6.06 -26.58
CA LEU A 238 9.11 5.29 -25.43
C LEU A 238 10.29 4.91 -24.53
N VAL A 239 10.13 5.15 -23.24
CA VAL A 239 11.10 4.82 -22.19
C VAL A 239 10.40 3.97 -21.13
N MET A 240 10.93 2.76 -20.87
CA MET A 240 10.36 1.80 -19.91
C MET A 240 11.44 1.26 -18.97
#